data_51a700a352e1f0e6124486fa50b91afe
#
_entry.id   51a700a352e1f0e6124486fa50b91afe
#
_cell.length_a   1.000
_cell.length_b   1.000
_cell.length_c   1.000
_cell.angle_alpha   90.00
_cell.angle_beta   90.00
_cell.angle_gamma   90.00
#
_symmetry.space_group_name_H-M   'P 1'
#
loop_
_entity.id
_entity.type
_entity.pdbx_description
1 polymer ?
#
loop_
_entity_poly.entity_id
_entity_poly.type
_entity_poly.pdbx_seq_one_letter_code
_entity_poly.pdbx_strand_id
1 'polypeptide(L)'
;MISRRDALASFALLAEFIASTRDADAQAQPAASQPPRPPVFKHDLPNVSLDGWEVTVSHVDYPPGRVGAPHQHAGFVLAYVLQGNIVAKVSGQGPERTYAVGEMFYEQPGAVHEVSRNASQTEPAKLLAMIFAKKGATLTTPVPTDRPKNQE
;
A
#
# COMPACT_ATOMS: atom_id res chain seq x y z
N MET A 1 53.56 9.01 -61.73
CA MET A 1 54.70 9.92 -61.95
C MET A 1 54.99 10.68 -60.70
N ILE A 2 56.16 10.48 -60.13
CA ILE A 2 56.94 11.40 -59.26
C ILE A 2 56.26 11.67 -57.88
N SER A 3 56.70 11.11 -56.82
CA SER A 3 58.01 11.11 -56.15
C SER A 3 58.25 12.25 -55.18
N ARG A 4 58.60 11.82 -54.02
CA ARG A 4 59.62 12.38 -53.08
C ARG A 4 59.01 13.09 -51.88
N ARG A 5 59.23 12.53 -50.67
CA ARG A 5 60.44 12.70 -49.82
C ARG A 5 60.47 14.13 -49.29
N ASP A 6 60.60 14.43 -48.10
CA ASP A 6 61.33 14.10 -46.91
C ASP A 6 60.71 14.99 -45.78
N ALA A 7 60.70 14.78 -44.60
CA ALA A 7 61.72 14.66 -43.60
C ALA A 7 61.06 14.91 -42.20
N LEU A 8 61.30 14.05 -41.33
CA LEU A 8 61.64 14.19 -39.91
C LEU A 8 61.51 15.56 -39.24
N ALA A 9 60.65 15.69 -38.25
CA ALA A 9 60.99 16.40 -37.02
C ALA A 9 60.24 15.79 -35.86
N SER A 10 60.95 15.06 -35.06
CA SER A 10 60.55 14.60 -33.74
C SER A 10 60.43 15.79 -32.82
N PHE A 11 59.26 15.98 -32.26
CA PHE A 11 59.07 16.74 -31.02
C PHE A 11 58.37 15.88 -30.03
N ALA A 12 59.15 15.29 -29.13
CA ALA A 12 58.69 14.72 -27.91
C ALA A 12 58.25 15.87 -27.00
N LEU A 13 56.94 16.03 -26.82
CA LEU A 13 56.38 16.83 -25.77
C LEU A 13 55.88 15.88 -24.68
N LEU A 14 56.67 15.75 -23.66
CA LEU A 14 56.40 15.12 -22.40
C LEU A 14 55.30 15.97 -21.70
N ALA A 15 54.08 15.63 -21.89
CA ALA A 15 53.00 16.21 -21.11
C ALA A 15 52.94 15.47 -19.77
N GLU A 16 53.50 16.06 -18.73
CA GLU A 16 53.29 15.63 -17.36
C GLU A 16 51.81 15.76 -17.02
N PHE A 17 51.16 14.60 -16.96
CA PHE A 17 49.79 14.50 -16.45
C PHE A 17 49.87 14.63 -14.93
N ILE A 18 49.78 15.85 -14.42
CA ILE A 18 49.57 16.10 -12.99
C ILE A 18 48.14 15.58 -12.70
N ALA A 19 48.07 14.36 -12.20
CA ALA A 19 46.86 13.84 -11.59
C ALA A 19 46.55 14.65 -10.32
N SER A 20 45.78 15.71 -10.47
CA SER A 20 45.16 16.39 -9.36
C SER A 20 44.14 15.41 -8.76
N THR A 21 44.57 14.68 -7.74
CA THR A 21 43.63 14.03 -6.82
C THR A 21 42.86 15.14 -6.10
N ARG A 22 41.75 15.55 -6.69
CA ARG A 22 40.77 16.28 -5.95
C ARG A 22 40.13 15.29 -5.01
N ASP A 23 40.58 15.29 -3.77
CA ASP A 23 39.81 14.74 -2.66
C ASP A 23 38.47 15.45 -2.68
N ALA A 24 37.46 14.78 -3.28
CA ALA A 24 36.11 15.18 -3.16
C ALA A 24 35.67 14.83 -1.72
N ASP A 25 36.00 15.69 -0.79
CA ASP A 25 35.28 15.80 0.46
C ASP A 25 33.81 16.11 0.08
N ALA A 26 33.08 15.03 -0.22
CA ALA A 26 31.64 15.08 -0.29
C ALA A 26 31.16 15.34 1.14
N GLN A 27 31.20 16.61 1.54
CA GLN A 27 30.50 17.07 2.72
C GLN A 27 29.04 16.68 2.54
N ALA A 28 28.64 15.60 3.25
CA ALA A 28 27.26 15.21 3.34
C ALA A 28 26.50 16.43 3.90
N GLN A 29 25.79 17.13 3.02
CA GLN A 29 24.88 18.18 3.46
C GLN A 29 23.93 17.55 4.48
N PRO A 30 23.81 18.13 5.69
CA PRO A 30 22.83 17.64 6.66
C PRO A 30 21.47 17.62 5.95
N ALA A 31 20.85 16.44 5.89
CA ALA A 31 19.53 16.29 5.31
C ALA A 31 18.62 17.32 6.00
N ALA A 32 18.13 18.28 5.24
CA ALA A 32 17.18 19.26 5.75
C ALA A 32 16.04 18.48 6.40
N SER A 33 15.79 18.70 7.68
CA SER A 33 14.75 18.02 8.42
C SER A 33 13.40 18.33 7.76
N GLN A 34 12.86 17.34 7.05
CA GLN A 34 11.51 17.49 6.49
C GLN A 34 10.52 17.65 7.66
N PRO A 35 9.55 18.55 7.54
CA PRO A 35 8.52 18.68 8.56
C PRO A 35 7.81 17.34 8.76
N PRO A 36 7.37 17.02 9.99
CA PRO A 36 6.65 15.78 10.27
C PRO A 36 5.45 15.65 9.35
N ARG A 37 5.35 14.54 8.63
CA ARG A 37 4.16 14.24 7.82
C ARG A 37 3.03 13.81 8.75
N PRO A 38 1.79 14.29 8.54
CA PRO A 38 0.67 13.81 9.31
C PRO A 38 0.47 12.30 9.08
N PRO A 39 -0.08 11.57 10.06
CA PRO A 39 -0.39 10.16 9.88
C PRO A 39 -1.45 9.97 8.79
N VAL A 40 -1.31 8.95 7.96
CA VAL A 40 -2.30 8.57 6.95
C VAL A 40 -3.61 8.11 7.60
N PHE A 41 -3.49 7.46 8.76
CA PHE A 41 -4.61 6.93 9.51
C PHE A 41 -4.28 6.94 11.01
N LYS A 42 -5.27 7.26 11.84
CA LYS A 42 -5.20 7.16 13.29
C LYS A 42 -6.55 6.69 13.81
N HIS A 43 -6.54 5.63 14.61
CA HIS A 43 -7.73 5.05 15.23
C HIS A 43 -7.36 4.43 16.57
N ASP A 44 -8.26 4.51 17.53
CA ASP A 44 -8.06 3.83 18.80
C ASP A 44 -8.23 2.33 18.63
N LEU A 45 -7.34 1.55 19.24
CA LEU A 45 -7.47 0.10 19.24
C LEU A 45 -8.60 -0.33 20.18
N PRO A 46 -9.24 -1.49 19.92
CA PRO A 46 -10.25 -2.01 20.82
C PRO A 46 -9.62 -2.33 22.18
N ASN A 47 -10.40 -2.17 23.24
CA ASN A 47 -9.95 -2.53 24.61
C ASN A 47 -9.96 -4.06 24.81
N VAL A 48 -8.97 -4.72 24.21
CA VAL A 48 -8.79 -6.19 24.29
C VAL A 48 -7.34 -6.53 24.65
N SER A 49 -7.13 -7.61 25.40
CA SER A 49 -5.79 -8.17 25.54
C SER A 49 -5.39 -8.82 24.22
N LEU A 50 -4.18 -8.50 23.75
CA LEU A 50 -3.60 -9.10 22.54
C LEU A 50 -2.82 -10.39 22.82
N ASP A 51 -2.86 -10.90 24.06
CA ASP A 51 -2.20 -12.17 24.40
C ASP A 51 -2.77 -13.33 23.57
N GLY A 52 -1.89 -14.03 22.86
CA GLY A 52 -2.27 -15.13 21.96
C GLY A 52 -3.00 -14.68 20.70
N TRP A 53 -2.86 -13.42 20.31
CA TRP A 53 -3.31 -12.92 19.01
C TRP A 53 -2.20 -13.03 17.96
N GLU A 54 -2.60 -13.00 16.73
CA GLU A 54 -1.73 -12.89 15.57
C GLU A 54 -2.34 -11.92 14.55
N VAL A 55 -1.53 -11.42 13.62
CA VAL A 55 -1.98 -10.66 12.48
C VAL A 55 -1.81 -11.51 11.22
N THR A 56 -2.88 -11.63 10.45
CA THR A 56 -2.83 -12.20 9.10
C THR A 56 -2.95 -11.07 8.10
N VAL A 57 -1.99 -10.98 7.17
CA VAL A 57 -1.96 -9.95 6.14
C VAL A 57 -2.19 -10.59 4.79
N SER A 58 -3.18 -10.10 4.03
CA SER A 58 -3.57 -10.65 2.75
C SER A 58 -3.89 -9.57 1.73
N HIS A 59 -3.57 -9.81 0.48
CA HIS A 59 -4.11 -9.04 -0.63
C HIS A 59 -5.53 -9.52 -0.94
N VAL A 60 -6.43 -8.58 -1.14
CA VAL A 60 -7.79 -8.84 -1.62
C VAL A 60 -7.98 -8.15 -2.96
N ASP A 61 -8.15 -8.95 -3.99
CA ASP A 61 -8.39 -8.47 -5.35
C ASP A 61 -9.88 -8.27 -5.61
N TYR A 62 -10.21 -7.12 -6.18
CA TYR A 62 -11.56 -6.75 -6.60
C TYR A 62 -11.57 -6.52 -8.11
N PRO A 63 -11.85 -7.54 -8.91
CA PRO A 63 -12.11 -7.35 -10.34
C PRO A 63 -13.17 -6.27 -10.59
N PRO A 64 -13.25 -5.70 -11.80
CA PRO A 64 -14.30 -4.76 -12.16
C PRO A 64 -15.69 -5.27 -11.79
N GLY A 65 -16.49 -4.43 -11.15
CA GLY A 65 -17.87 -4.76 -10.74
C GLY A 65 -18.01 -5.76 -9.60
N ARG A 66 -16.91 -6.26 -9.01
CA ARG A 66 -17.02 -7.23 -7.89
C ARG A 66 -17.75 -6.62 -6.70
N VAL A 67 -18.71 -7.38 -6.18
CA VAL A 67 -19.40 -7.15 -4.91
C VAL A 67 -19.13 -8.33 -3.99
N GLY A 68 -18.58 -8.07 -2.80
CA GLY A 68 -18.38 -9.07 -1.75
C GLY A 68 -19.67 -9.32 -0.98
N ALA A 69 -19.84 -10.55 -0.50
CA ALA A 69 -20.95 -10.88 0.41
C ALA A 69 -20.70 -10.27 1.81
N PRO A 70 -21.75 -9.90 2.55
CA PRO A 70 -21.64 -9.50 3.94
C PRO A 70 -20.95 -10.57 4.78
N HIS A 71 -20.03 -10.15 5.65
CA HIS A 71 -19.23 -11.05 6.47
C HIS A 71 -18.76 -10.37 7.74
N GLN A 72 -18.24 -11.17 8.66
CA GLN A 72 -17.62 -10.74 9.91
C GLN A 72 -16.20 -11.30 10.02
N HIS A 73 -15.35 -10.60 10.74
CA HIS A 73 -14.02 -11.07 11.10
C HIS A 73 -13.93 -11.50 12.56
N ALA A 74 -13.05 -12.48 12.85
CA ALA A 74 -12.86 -13.02 14.19
C ALA A 74 -12.30 -12.02 15.22
N GLY A 75 -11.84 -10.86 14.78
CA GLY A 75 -11.27 -9.81 15.59
C GLY A 75 -11.49 -8.46 14.95
N PHE A 76 -10.44 -7.65 14.81
CA PHE A 76 -10.53 -6.37 14.12
C PHE A 76 -9.65 -6.33 12.87
N VAL A 77 -9.99 -5.44 11.95
CA VAL A 77 -9.28 -5.32 10.67
C VAL A 77 -8.82 -3.89 10.44
N LEU A 78 -7.63 -3.75 9.90
CA LEU A 78 -7.16 -2.55 9.22
C LEU A 78 -7.06 -2.88 7.72
N ALA A 79 -7.74 -2.12 6.88
CA ALA A 79 -7.71 -2.28 5.44
C ALA A 79 -7.07 -1.05 4.79
N TYR A 80 -6.10 -1.26 3.91
CA TYR A 80 -5.37 -0.20 3.18
C TYR A 80 -5.58 -0.38 1.68
N VAL A 81 -6.05 0.66 0.98
CA VAL A 81 -6.31 0.59 -0.46
C VAL A 81 -5.01 0.75 -1.24
N LEU A 82 -4.64 -0.28 -2.00
CA LEU A 82 -3.44 -0.35 -2.82
C LEU A 82 -3.68 0.09 -4.27
N GLN A 83 -4.90 -0.14 -4.79
CA GLN A 83 -5.26 0.15 -6.18
C GLN A 83 -6.75 0.42 -6.31
N GLY A 84 -7.11 1.35 -7.20
CA GLY A 84 -8.50 1.68 -7.49
C GLY A 84 -9.24 2.31 -6.31
N ASN A 85 -10.54 2.12 -6.27
CA ASN A 85 -11.40 2.62 -5.20
C ASN A 85 -12.28 1.50 -4.65
N ILE A 86 -12.36 1.39 -3.33
CA ILE A 86 -13.19 0.41 -2.62
C ILE A 86 -14.34 1.14 -1.93
N VAL A 87 -15.55 0.65 -2.12
CA VAL A 87 -16.70 1.09 -1.32
C VAL A 87 -16.90 0.11 -0.20
N ALA A 88 -16.86 0.61 1.03
CA ALA A 88 -17.06 -0.18 2.23
C ALA A 88 -18.13 0.42 3.14
N LYS A 89 -18.88 -0.45 3.83
CA LYS A 89 -19.77 -0.11 4.94
C LYS A 89 -19.60 -1.14 6.04
N VAL A 90 -19.25 -0.66 7.21
CA VAL A 90 -19.09 -1.47 8.43
C VAL A 90 -20.22 -1.11 9.39
N SER A 91 -20.90 -2.10 9.96
CA SER A 91 -21.99 -1.87 10.89
C SER A 91 -21.55 -1.00 12.08
N GLY A 92 -22.40 -0.04 12.46
CA GLY A 92 -22.09 0.92 13.53
C GLY A 92 -21.16 2.07 13.16
N GLN A 93 -20.67 2.16 11.92
CA GLN A 93 -19.75 3.23 11.49
C GLN A 93 -20.38 4.25 10.51
N GLY A 94 -21.69 4.27 10.38
CA GLY A 94 -22.40 5.20 9.52
C GLY A 94 -22.66 4.67 8.10
N PRO A 95 -22.86 5.56 7.11
CA PRO A 95 -23.17 5.17 5.74
C PRO A 95 -21.96 4.56 5.02
N GLU A 96 -22.21 3.94 3.87
CA GLU A 96 -21.13 3.49 3.00
C GLU A 96 -20.24 4.67 2.58
N ARG A 97 -18.95 4.38 2.45
CA ARG A 97 -17.94 5.34 2.04
C ARG A 97 -17.02 4.73 0.97
N THR A 98 -16.57 5.57 0.04
CA THR A 98 -15.55 5.20 -0.93
C THR A 98 -14.16 5.56 -0.38
N TYR A 99 -13.26 4.61 -0.44
CA TYR A 99 -11.86 4.74 -0.04
C TYR A 99 -10.96 4.65 -1.28
N ALA A 100 -10.15 5.66 -1.49
CA ALA A 100 -9.19 5.75 -2.59
C ALA A 100 -7.84 5.14 -2.21
N VAL A 101 -6.94 5.00 -3.20
CA VAL A 101 -5.55 4.57 -2.98
C VAL A 101 -4.88 5.43 -1.91
N GLY A 102 -4.25 4.77 -0.92
CA GLY A 102 -3.61 5.43 0.21
C GLY A 102 -4.53 5.67 1.41
N GLU A 103 -5.83 5.50 1.27
CA GLU A 103 -6.77 5.58 2.40
C GLU A 103 -6.92 4.24 3.12
N MET A 104 -7.37 4.32 4.37
CA MET A 104 -7.58 3.16 5.24
C MET A 104 -8.98 3.21 5.87
N PHE A 105 -9.47 2.03 6.21
CA PHE A 105 -10.63 1.88 7.11
C PHE A 105 -10.37 0.81 8.15
N TYR A 106 -11.19 0.85 9.19
CA TYR A 106 -11.14 -0.03 10.34
C TYR A 106 -12.45 -0.80 10.45
N GLU A 107 -12.36 -2.06 10.86
CA GLU A 107 -13.50 -2.88 11.21
C GLU A 107 -13.34 -3.33 12.66
N GLN A 108 -14.26 -2.88 13.54
CA GLN A 108 -14.22 -3.25 14.97
C GLN A 108 -14.60 -4.72 15.17
N PRO A 109 -14.18 -5.33 16.29
CA PRO A 109 -14.53 -6.71 16.62
C PRO A 109 -16.05 -6.92 16.60
N GLY A 110 -16.49 -7.98 15.93
CA GLY A 110 -17.91 -8.36 15.84
C GLY A 110 -18.75 -7.52 14.89
N ALA A 111 -18.19 -6.52 14.23
CA ALA A 111 -18.90 -5.76 13.21
C ALA A 111 -19.16 -6.61 11.95
N VAL A 112 -20.25 -6.29 11.27
CA VAL A 112 -20.52 -6.81 9.93
C VAL A 112 -19.95 -5.86 8.90
N HIS A 113 -19.09 -6.36 8.02
CA HIS A 113 -18.70 -5.69 6.78
C HIS A 113 -19.87 -5.85 5.80
N GLU A 114 -20.82 -4.90 5.86
CA GLU A 114 -22.09 -4.99 5.14
C GLU A 114 -21.94 -4.77 3.64
N VAL A 115 -21.03 -3.86 3.26
CA VAL A 115 -20.72 -3.54 1.87
C VAL A 115 -19.22 -3.61 1.66
N SER A 116 -18.81 -4.39 0.68
CA SER A 116 -17.44 -4.53 0.25
C SER A 116 -17.44 -4.69 -1.27
N ARG A 117 -17.14 -3.63 -2.02
CA ARG A 117 -17.22 -3.69 -3.48
C ARG A 117 -16.20 -2.80 -4.16
N ASN A 118 -15.83 -3.18 -5.39
CA ASN A 118 -15.14 -2.28 -6.30
C ASN A 118 -16.08 -1.14 -6.70
N ALA A 119 -15.61 0.11 -6.63
CA ALA A 119 -16.37 1.27 -7.09
C ALA A 119 -16.49 1.32 -8.62
N SER A 120 -15.56 0.67 -9.35
CA SER A 120 -15.48 0.69 -10.81
C SER A 120 -16.07 -0.58 -11.42
N GLN A 121 -16.74 -0.40 -12.57
CA GLN A 121 -17.21 -1.49 -13.42
C GLN A 121 -16.19 -1.90 -14.51
N THR A 122 -15.11 -1.12 -14.67
CA THR A 122 -14.13 -1.32 -15.75
C THR A 122 -12.70 -1.49 -15.24
N GLU A 123 -12.37 -0.93 -14.09
CA GLU A 123 -11.02 -0.95 -13.54
C GLU A 123 -10.92 -1.84 -12.31
N PRO A 124 -9.83 -2.60 -12.12
CA PRO A 124 -9.63 -3.41 -10.94
C PRO A 124 -9.30 -2.54 -9.72
N ALA A 125 -9.61 -3.06 -8.54
CA ALA A 125 -9.17 -2.50 -7.27
C ALA A 125 -8.51 -3.57 -6.40
N LYS A 126 -7.71 -3.15 -5.43
CA LYS A 126 -6.99 -4.04 -4.51
C LYS A 126 -6.83 -3.38 -3.15
N LEU A 127 -6.98 -4.16 -2.11
CA LEU A 127 -6.63 -3.74 -0.76
C LEU A 127 -5.68 -4.73 -0.07
N LEU A 128 -4.98 -4.23 0.93
CA LEU A 128 -4.25 -5.01 1.91
C LEU A 128 -5.13 -5.11 3.16
N ALA A 129 -5.59 -6.32 3.48
CA ALA A 129 -6.31 -6.60 4.72
C ALA A 129 -5.33 -7.09 5.80
N MET A 130 -5.34 -6.46 6.95
CA MET A 130 -4.59 -6.85 8.14
C MET A 130 -5.59 -7.26 9.22
N ILE A 131 -5.79 -8.56 9.38
CA ILE A 131 -6.77 -9.13 10.31
C ILE A 131 -6.06 -9.53 11.59
N PHE A 132 -6.42 -8.91 12.69
CA PHE A 132 -5.93 -9.21 14.04
C PHE A 132 -6.94 -10.10 14.74
N ALA A 133 -6.57 -11.31 15.09
CA ALA A 133 -7.45 -12.29 15.71
C ALA A 133 -6.69 -13.22 16.65
N LYS A 134 -7.43 -13.95 17.49
CA LYS A 134 -6.84 -15.04 18.29
C LYS A 134 -6.23 -16.10 17.36
N LYS A 135 -5.09 -16.61 17.73
CA LYS A 135 -4.38 -17.66 17.00
C LYS A 135 -5.29 -18.85 16.73
N GLY A 136 -5.34 -19.27 15.46
CA GLY A 136 -6.17 -20.39 15.02
C GLY A 136 -7.67 -20.08 14.84
N ALA A 137 -8.10 -18.83 14.98
CA ALA A 137 -9.48 -18.44 14.73
C ALA A 137 -9.83 -18.51 13.24
N THR A 138 -11.09 -18.81 12.92
CA THR A 138 -11.64 -18.66 11.56
C THR A 138 -11.74 -17.18 11.24
N LEU A 139 -10.86 -16.67 10.36
CA LEU A 139 -10.67 -15.24 10.15
C LEU A 139 -11.89 -14.51 9.59
N THR A 140 -12.69 -15.18 8.75
CA THR A 140 -13.84 -14.58 8.07
C THR A 140 -15.02 -15.54 8.08
N THR A 141 -16.18 -15.07 8.49
CA THR A 141 -17.42 -15.84 8.55
C THR A 141 -18.50 -15.11 7.75
N PRO A 142 -19.16 -15.75 6.77
CA PRO A 142 -20.28 -15.17 6.06
C PRO A 142 -21.43 -14.85 7.02
N VAL A 143 -22.10 -13.71 6.79
CA VAL A 143 -23.33 -13.36 7.48
C VAL A 143 -24.51 -13.59 6.54
N PRO A 144 -25.53 -14.40 6.94
CA PRO A 144 -26.72 -14.59 6.13
C PRO A 144 -27.40 -13.25 5.85
N THR A 145 -27.69 -12.99 4.59
CA THR A 145 -28.57 -11.90 4.20
C THR A 145 -30.01 -12.43 4.23
N ASP A 146 -30.68 -12.27 5.35
CA ASP A 146 -32.13 -12.44 5.39
C ASP A 146 -32.74 -11.28 4.57
N ARG A 147 -32.81 -11.48 3.26
CA ARG A 147 -33.69 -10.67 2.43
C ARG A 147 -35.09 -11.25 2.62
N PRO A 148 -36.04 -10.54 3.27
CA PRO A 148 -37.41 -10.98 3.26
C PRO A 148 -37.82 -11.13 1.79
N LYS A 149 -38.20 -12.34 1.39
CA LYS A 149 -38.84 -12.56 0.10
C LYS A 149 -40.13 -11.76 0.18
N ASN A 150 -40.15 -10.60 -0.49
CA ASN A 150 -41.41 -9.88 -0.71
C ASN A 150 -42.39 -10.90 -1.32
N GLN A 151 -43.44 -11.17 -0.58
CA GLN A 151 -44.60 -11.89 -1.08
C GLN A 151 -45.16 -11.05 -2.24
N GLU A 152 -45.16 -11.62 -3.42
CA GLU A 152 -45.96 -11.17 -4.54
C GLU A 152 -47.47 -11.25 -4.19
#